data_2fe05f01a5f83fd24a6d9b1261a9c340
#
_entry.id   2fe05f01a5f83fd24a6d9b1261a9c340
#
_cell.length_a   1.000
_cell.length_b   1.000
_cell.length_c   1.000
_cell.angle_alpha   90.00
_cell.angle_beta   90.00
_cell.angle_gamma   90.00
#
_symmetry.space_group_name_H-M   'P 1'
#
loop_
_entity.id
_entity.type
_entity.pdbx_description
1 polymer ?
#
loop_
_entity_poly.entity_id
_entity_poly.type
_entity_poly.pdbx_seq_one_letter_code
_entity_poly.pdbx_strand_id
1 'polypeptide(L)'
;MLTGRLALIGALIASAALLAQAPPPGGGASRGAQTAAPGPGRGGSFTHPEPIDFEMRDGWQSIFDGTLKNWDGDTTVWRVEGDELIAEGTPQKPLPNPQTHLIWRGGKVKDFELKLEVRLDGPGTNSGVQYRSFEPSPGRGLPPPGQPAPGGGRAGAPPPRPQSKWLLGGYQFDLDFVGRYTGQLYEGFTGRGIVAWRGDVVHAQDGQKPRLVSRLGDADELKGYMKIGDWNQVHLIARGNTLIHVLNGHVMAILIDDDTRVRAAEGLLGVQLEGTPDASRVVFRHIYLKSL
;
A
#
# COMPACT_ATOMS: atom_id res chain seq x y z
N MET A 1 -26.06 58.98 -20.68
CA MET A 1 -26.65 59.56 -19.46
C MET A 1 -27.15 58.40 -18.61
N LEU A 2 -26.54 58.05 -17.58
CA LEU A 2 -26.91 57.75 -16.21
C LEU A 2 -25.75 57.05 -15.49
N THR A 3 -25.20 57.80 -14.58
CA THR A 3 -24.13 57.42 -13.65
C THR A 3 -24.73 56.63 -12.51
N GLY A 4 -24.17 55.42 -12.22
CA GLY A 4 -24.48 54.61 -11.05
C GLY A 4 -23.24 54.43 -10.17
N ARG A 5 -23.29 55.01 -8.96
CA ARG A 5 -22.22 55.03 -7.96
C ARG A 5 -22.03 53.66 -7.29
N LEU A 6 -20.79 53.21 -7.23
CA LEU A 6 -20.36 52.14 -6.32
C LEU A 6 -20.27 52.68 -4.88
N ALA A 7 -20.95 52.02 -3.95
CA ALA A 7 -20.76 52.21 -2.52
C ALA A 7 -19.84 51.08 -1.98
N LEU A 8 -18.68 51.49 -1.45
CA LEU A 8 -17.78 50.64 -0.66
C LEU A 8 -18.33 50.55 0.77
N ILE A 9 -18.62 49.35 1.23
CA ILE A 9 -18.87 49.05 2.64
C ILE A 9 -17.63 48.37 3.19
N GLY A 10 -16.85 49.10 4.01
CA GLY A 10 -15.74 48.56 4.77
C GLY A 10 -16.27 47.89 6.02
N ALA A 11 -15.95 46.62 6.22
CA ALA A 11 -16.16 45.90 7.46
C ALA A 11 -14.89 45.95 8.31
N LEU A 12 -14.94 46.67 9.43
CA LEU A 12 -13.93 46.63 10.50
C LEU A 12 -14.08 45.28 11.23
N ILE A 13 -13.03 44.46 11.21
CA ILE A 13 -12.91 43.29 12.08
C ILE A 13 -12.09 43.75 13.31
N ALA A 14 -12.75 43.85 14.45
CA ALA A 14 -12.08 44.07 15.74
C ALA A 14 -11.53 42.75 16.28
N SER A 15 -10.21 42.67 16.38
CA SER A 15 -9.51 41.53 17.01
C SER A 15 -9.59 41.72 18.52
N ALA A 16 -10.32 40.85 19.22
CA ALA A 16 -10.29 40.74 20.67
C ALA A 16 -9.11 39.85 21.07
N ALA A 17 -8.10 40.45 21.69
CA ALA A 17 -7.00 39.71 22.32
C ALA A 17 -7.49 39.17 23.67
N LEU A 18 -7.53 37.83 23.78
CA LEU A 18 -7.82 37.15 25.04
C LEU A 18 -6.50 37.04 25.83
N LEU A 19 -6.37 37.86 26.90
CA LEU A 19 -5.29 37.74 27.87
C LEU A 19 -5.54 36.51 28.74
N ALA A 20 -4.70 35.51 28.60
CA ALA A 20 -4.64 34.38 29.51
C ALA A 20 -3.97 34.81 30.80
N GLN A 21 -4.71 34.82 31.91
CA GLN A 21 -4.20 35.01 33.26
C GLN A 21 -3.48 33.72 33.72
N ALA A 22 -2.26 33.91 34.22
CA ALA A 22 -1.51 32.86 34.90
C ALA A 22 -2.11 32.51 36.26
N PRO A 23 -2.10 31.25 36.70
CA PRO A 23 -2.57 30.87 38.02
C PRO A 23 -1.56 31.31 39.09
N PRO A 24 -2.03 31.59 40.33
CA PRO A 24 -1.18 32.03 41.44
C PRO A 24 -0.25 30.89 41.94
N PRO A 25 0.91 31.24 42.55
CA PRO A 25 1.82 30.24 43.08
C PRO A 25 1.26 29.62 44.36
N GLY A 26 0.90 28.35 44.30
CA GLY A 26 0.52 27.55 45.45
C GLY A 26 1.74 27.13 46.26
N GLY A 27 1.72 27.47 47.55
CA GLY A 27 2.76 27.14 48.52
C GLY A 27 2.97 25.64 48.68
N GLY A 28 4.20 25.21 48.50
CA GLY A 28 4.61 23.86 48.73
C GLY A 28 4.70 23.50 50.20
N ALA A 29 3.99 22.46 50.58
CA ALA A 29 4.30 21.70 51.82
C ALA A 29 5.06 20.45 51.38
N SER A 30 6.35 20.41 51.70
CA SER A 30 7.19 19.22 51.51
C SER A 30 6.73 18.13 52.48
N ARG A 31 6.00 17.14 51.94
CA ARG A 31 5.85 15.84 52.63
C ARG A 31 7.02 14.94 52.21
N GLY A 32 7.84 14.58 53.19
CA GLY A 32 8.97 13.68 53.03
C GLY A 32 8.55 12.39 52.31
N ALA A 33 9.27 12.09 51.26
CA ALA A 33 9.17 10.81 50.59
C ALA A 33 9.69 9.71 51.52
N GLN A 34 8.81 8.94 52.13
CA GLN A 34 9.17 7.64 52.69
C GLN A 34 9.52 6.73 51.54
N THR A 35 10.80 6.42 51.38
CA THR A 35 11.27 5.35 50.51
C THR A 35 10.80 4.03 51.08
N ALA A 36 9.73 3.47 50.51
CA ALA A 36 9.35 2.10 50.75
C ALA A 36 10.48 1.20 50.25
N ALA A 37 10.98 0.32 51.10
CA ALA A 37 11.95 -0.70 50.71
C ALA A 37 11.39 -1.54 49.55
N PRO A 38 12.22 -1.90 48.53
CA PRO A 38 11.75 -2.70 47.43
C PRO A 38 11.41 -4.12 47.96
N GLY A 39 10.13 -4.51 47.80
CA GLY A 39 9.70 -5.87 48.02
C GLY A 39 10.41 -6.82 47.03
N PRO A 40 10.57 -8.13 47.36
CA PRO A 40 11.26 -9.08 46.49
C PRO A 40 10.56 -9.12 45.13
N GLY A 41 11.29 -8.64 44.10
CA GLY A 41 10.75 -8.35 42.79
C GLY A 41 10.29 -9.61 42.04
N ARG A 42 9.07 -9.55 41.57
CA ARG A 42 8.71 -10.14 40.28
C ARG A 42 9.20 -9.18 39.20
N GLY A 43 10.50 -9.17 38.95
CA GLY A 43 11.12 -8.31 37.96
C GLY A 43 10.93 -8.87 36.54
N GLY A 44 9.76 -8.73 35.99
CA GLY A 44 9.63 -8.66 34.55
C GLY A 44 10.01 -7.23 34.16
N SER A 45 11.10 -7.05 33.43
CA SER A 45 11.46 -5.76 32.85
C SER A 45 10.38 -5.42 31.82
N PHE A 46 9.52 -4.44 32.13
CA PHE A 46 8.56 -3.89 31.16
C PHE A 46 9.31 -2.86 30.29
N THR A 47 10.02 -3.35 29.30
CA THR A 47 10.62 -2.52 28.27
C THR A 47 9.71 -2.53 27.04
N HIS A 48 9.61 -1.40 26.34
CA HIS A 48 8.99 -1.40 25.04
C HIS A 48 9.75 -2.33 24.10
N PRO A 49 9.05 -3.10 23.24
CA PRO A 49 9.72 -3.88 22.19
C PRO A 49 10.56 -2.96 21.30
N GLU A 50 11.71 -3.46 20.87
CA GLU A 50 12.51 -2.78 19.87
C GLU A 50 11.74 -2.70 18.55
N PRO A 51 11.81 -1.57 17.81
CA PRO A 51 11.26 -1.48 16.46
C PRO A 51 11.87 -2.55 15.54
N ILE A 52 11.10 -3.05 14.58
CA ILE A 52 11.62 -3.94 13.55
C ILE A 52 12.72 -3.21 12.77
N ASP A 53 13.92 -3.73 12.82
CA ASP A 53 15.00 -3.26 11.96
C ASP A 53 14.73 -3.72 10.52
N PHE A 54 14.45 -2.75 9.64
CA PHE A 54 14.21 -3.04 8.23
C PHE A 54 15.46 -3.65 7.56
N GLU A 55 16.65 -3.31 8.04
CA GLU A 55 17.93 -3.82 7.54
C GLU A 55 18.29 -5.23 8.08
N MET A 56 17.55 -5.73 9.09
CA MET A 56 17.79 -7.09 9.58
C MET A 56 17.57 -8.13 8.48
N ARG A 57 18.55 -9.01 8.30
CA ARG A 57 18.53 -10.03 7.22
C ARG A 57 18.48 -11.47 7.75
N ASP A 58 18.54 -11.68 9.04
CA ASP A 58 18.52 -13.03 9.64
C ASP A 58 17.22 -13.76 9.33
N GLY A 59 17.34 -14.89 8.63
CA GLY A 59 16.18 -15.66 8.14
C GLY A 59 15.49 -15.09 6.90
N TRP A 60 16.03 -14.02 6.28
CA TRP A 60 15.53 -13.43 5.05
C TRP A 60 16.36 -13.90 3.84
N GLN A 61 15.68 -14.24 2.78
CA GLN A 61 16.27 -14.56 1.48
C GLN A 61 16.11 -13.36 0.53
N SER A 62 17.21 -12.91 -0.07
CA SER A 62 17.12 -12.01 -1.22
C SER A 62 16.52 -12.76 -2.40
N ILE A 63 15.42 -12.24 -2.96
CA ILE A 63 14.78 -12.78 -4.16
C ILE A 63 15.04 -11.91 -5.39
N PHE A 64 15.81 -10.84 -5.24
CA PHE A 64 16.33 -10.01 -6.32
C PHE A 64 17.84 -9.81 -6.11
N ASP A 65 18.63 -10.24 -7.07
CA ASP A 65 20.09 -10.27 -7.04
C ASP A 65 20.75 -9.28 -8.02
N GLY A 66 19.99 -8.27 -8.48
CA GLY A 66 20.44 -7.34 -9.51
C GLY A 66 20.33 -7.92 -10.93
N THR A 67 19.59 -9.03 -11.10
CA THR A 67 19.30 -9.61 -12.41
C THR A 67 17.82 -10.01 -12.53
N LEU A 68 17.33 -10.24 -13.75
CA LEU A 68 15.99 -10.78 -13.98
C LEU A 68 15.92 -12.31 -13.85
N LYS A 69 16.94 -12.96 -13.32
CA LYS A 69 16.90 -14.39 -13.04
C LYS A 69 15.74 -14.69 -12.07
N ASN A 70 14.94 -15.70 -12.41
CA ASN A 70 13.70 -16.05 -11.68
C ASN A 70 12.61 -14.97 -11.70
N TRP A 71 12.71 -13.98 -12.57
CA TRP A 71 11.67 -12.99 -12.78
C TRP A 71 11.20 -13.06 -14.25
N ASP A 72 9.88 -13.05 -14.44
CA ASP A 72 9.24 -13.18 -15.76
C ASP A 72 8.31 -12.00 -16.01
N GLY A 73 8.59 -11.24 -17.05
CA GLY A 73 7.86 -10.04 -17.41
C GLY A 73 8.25 -9.52 -18.77
N ASP A 74 7.62 -8.42 -19.19
CA ASP A 74 7.93 -7.76 -20.46
C ASP A 74 9.26 -7.02 -20.38
N THR A 75 10.31 -7.57 -20.97
CA THR A 75 11.66 -6.96 -20.98
C THR A 75 11.75 -5.67 -21.80
N THR A 76 10.70 -5.30 -22.56
CA THR A 76 10.62 -3.98 -23.18
C THR A 76 10.18 -2.88 -22.21
N VAL A 77 9.62 -3.28 -21.07
CA VAL A 77 9.14 -2.41 -19.97
C VAL A 77 10.04 -2.53 -18.74
N TRP A 78 10.34 -3.79 -18.34
CA TRP A 78 11.12 -4.09 -17.15
C TRP A 78 12.60 -4.24 -17.49
N ARG A 79 13.46 -3.60 -16.70
CA ARG A 79 14.92 -3.67 -16.82
C ARG A 79 15.60 -3.58 -15.45
N VAL A 80 16.86 -3.89 -15.43
CA VAL A 80 17.72 -3.75 -14.25
C VAL A 80 18.81 -2.73 -14.55
N GLU A 81 19.06 -1.81 -13.62
CA GLU A 81 20.16 -0.87 -13.63
C GLU A 81 20.84 -0.90 -12.24
N GLY A 82 22.03 -1.49 -12.16
CA GLY A 82 22.72 -1.72 -10.88
C GLY A 82 21.93 -2.69 -10.00
N ASP A 83 21.54 -2.24 -8.83
CA ASP A 83 20.68 -2.96 -7.87
C ASP A 83 19.20 -2.53 -7.93
N GLU A 84 18.82 -1.76 -8.94
CA GLU A 84 17.46 -1.26 -9.15
C GLU A 84 16.73 -2.06 -10.23
N LEU A 85 15.53 -2.50 -9.90
CA LEU A 85 14.55 -3.10 -10.81
C LEU A 85 13.59 -2.00 -11.25
N ILE A 86 13.56 -1.69 -12.53
CA ILE A 86 12.87 -0.52 -13.07
C ILE A 86 11.82 -0.94 -14.08
N ALA A 87 10.61 -0.34 -13.97
CA ALA A 87 9.64 -0.31 -15.05
C ALA A 87 9.27 1.13 -15.40
N GLU A 88 9.11 1.40 -16.69
CA GLU A 88 8.90 2.74 -17.17
C GLU A 88 8.04 2.77 -18.44
N GLY A 89 7.12 3.73 -18.47
CA GLY A 89 6.40 4.16 -19.66
C GLY A 89 6.48 5.68 -19.79
N THR A 90 6.67 6.18 -21.01
CA THR A 90 6.70 7.60 -21.31
C THR A 90 5.74 7.95 -22.43
N PRO A 91 5.36 9.23 -22.63
CA PRO A 91 4.57 9.63 -23.79
C PRO A 91 5.19 9.23 -25.13
N GLN A 92 6.52 9.18 -25.21
CA GLN A 92 7.27 8.81 -26.42
C GLN A 92 7.42 7.28 -26.55
N LYS A 93 7.40 6.56 -25.43
CA LYS A 93 7.43 5.10 -25.35
C LYS A 93 6.35 4.63 -24.36
N PRO A 94 5.07 4.69 -24.76
CA PRO A 94 3.99 4.29 -23.88
C PRO A 94 4.06 2.79 -23.58
N LEU A 95 3.48 2.40 -22.45
CA LEU A 95 3.34 0.99 -22.13
C LEU A 95 2.54 0.27 -23.23
N PRO A 96 3.00 -0.91 -23.69
CA PRO A 96 2.28 -1.69 -24.69
C PRO A 96 0.89 -2.15 -24.21
N ASN A 97 0.73 -2.26 -22.92
CA ASN A 97 -0.52 -2.60 -22.23
C ASN A 97 -0.74 -1.64 -21.06
N PRO A 98 -2.01 -1.39 -20.65
CA PRO A 98 -2.30 -0.46 -19.54
C PRO A 98 -1.66 -0.88 -18.23
N GLN A 99 -1.46 -2.17 -18.00
CA GLN A 99 -0.78 -2.72 -16.83
C GLN A 99 0.06 -3.94 -17.21
N THR A 100 1.14 -4.14 -16.50
CA THR A 100 2.01 -5.31 -16.63
C THR A 100 2.65 -5.65 -15.29
N HIS A 101 2.94 -6.92 -15.08
CA HIS A 101 3.62 -7.40 -13.89
C HIS A 101 4.96 -7.99 -14.24
N LEU A 102 5.89 -7.90 -13.31
CA LEU A 102 7.06 -8.75 -13.28
C LEU A 102 6.84 -9.78 -12.19
N ILE A 103 6.79 -11.05 -12.59
CA ILE A 103 6.35 -12.18 -11.78
C ILE A 103 7.57 -12.94 -11.27
N TRP A 104 7.69 -13.09 -9.96
CA TRP A 104 8.72 -13.94 -9.38
C TRP A 104 8.38 -15.42 -9.58
N ARG A 105 9.30 -16.16 -10.21
CA ARG A 105 9.15 -17.59 -10.55
C ARG A 105 9.89 -18.53 -9.60
N GLY A 106 10.43 -18.00 -8.49
CA GLY A 106 11.14 -18.83 -7.48
C GLY A 106 10.23 -19.72 -6.64
N GLY A 107 8.91 -19.59 -6.78
CA GLY A 107 7.94 -20.44 -6.10
C GLY A 107 6.64 -19.71 -5.78
N LYS A 108 5.77 -20.40 -5.05
CA LYS A 108 4.58 -19.81 -4.44
C LYS A 108 4.85 -19.44 -3.01
N VAL A 109 4.17 -18.40 -2.51
CA VAL A 109 4.22 -17.98 -1.13
C VAL A 109 2.89 -18.28 -0.43
N LYS A 110 2.99 -18.77 0.80
CA LYS A 110 1.84 -19.10 1.66
C LYS A 110 1.82 -18.20 2.88
N ASP A 111 2.55 -18.57 3.93
CA ASP A 111 2.77 -17.75 5.11
C ASP A 111 4.17 -17.15 4.99
N PHE A 112 4.26 -15.81 4.97
CA PHE A 112 5.52 -15.14 4.67
C PHE A 112 5.52 -13.70 5.16
N GLU A 113 6.72 -13.15 5.23
CA GLU A 113 6.97 -11.71 5.27
C GLU A 113 7.77 -11.31 4.03
N LEU A 114 7.47 -10.15 3.47
CA LEU A 114 8.18 -9.54 2.36
C LEU A 114 8.61 -8.13 2.74
N LYS A 115 9.89 -7.82 2.55
CA LYS A 115 10.42 -6.46 2.65
C LYS A 115 10.95 -6.02 1.30
N LEU A 116 10.69 -4.78 0.92
CA LEU A 116 11.31 -4.16 -0.25
C LEU A 116 11.31 -2.64 -0.11
N GLU A 117 12.15 -2.00 -0.89
CA GLU A 117 12.08 -0.56 -1.09
C GLU A 117 11.52 -0.24 -2.46
N VAL A 118 10.67 0.80 -2.52
CA VAL A 118 10.03 1.26 -3.75
C VAL A 118 10.09 2.78 -3.86
N ARG A 119 10.36 3.27 -5.07
CA ARG A 119 10.23 4.68 -5.43
C ARG A 119 9.32 4.80 -6.64
N LEU A 120 8.38 5.72 -6.55
CA LEU A 120 7.45 6.04 -7.63
C LEU A 120 7.81 7.42 -8.18
N ASP A 121 8.04 7.50 -9.49
CA ASP A 121 8.39 8.72 -10.17
C ASP A 121 7.32 9.04 -11.24
N GLY A 122 6.87 10.30 -11.25
CA GLY A 122 5.86 10.78 -12.20
C GLY A 122 4.41 10.60 -11.74
N PRO A 123 3.57 11.61 -11.99
CA PRO A 123 2.20 11.70 -11.46
C PRO A 123 1.25 10.62 -11.99
N GLY A 124 1.58 9.99 -13.11
CA GLY A 124 0.81 8.89 -13.69
C GLY A 124 1.14 7.52 -13.16
N THR A 125 2.12 7.40 -12.24
CA THR A 125 2.58 6.09 -11.77
C THR A 125 1.60 5.48 -10.80
N ASN A 126 1.07 4.32 -11.17
CA ASN A 126 0.34 3.39 -10.32
C ASN A 126 1.08 2.05 -10.35
N SER A 127 1.21 1.43 -9.20
CA SER A 127 2.02 0.24 -8.99
C SER A 127 1.44 -0.60 -7.86
N GLY A 128 2.12 -1.68 -7.51
CA GLY A 128 1.74 -2.51 -6.38
C GLY A 128 2.60 -3.74 -6.24
N VAL A 129 2.47 -4.38 -5.10
CA VAL A 129 3.07 -5.68 -4.81
C VAL A 129 1.97 -6.72 -4.77
N GLN A 130 1.99 -7.62 -5.75
CA GLN A 130 1.05 -8.73 -5.86
C GLN A 130 1.56 -9.92 -5.04
N TYR A 131 0.65 -10.57 -4.30
CA TYR A 131 1.02 -11.72 -3.47
C TYR A 131 -0.12 -12.72 -3.33
N ARG A 132 0.22 -13.98 -3.07
CA ARG A 132 -0.74 -15.10 -3.13
C ARG A 132 -1.61 -15.04 -4.38
N SER A 133 -1.02 -14.61 -5.48
CA SER A 133 -1.69 -14.26 -6.72
C SER A 133 -1.75 -15.42 -7.71
N PHE A 134 -2.58 -15.27 -8.72
CA PHE A 134 -2.74 -16.21 -9.82
C PHE A 134 -2.63 -15.50 -11.16
N GLU A 135 -2.28 -16.23 -12.21
CA GLU A 135 -2.34 -15.72 -13.59
C GLU A 135 -3.79 -15.81 -14.09
N PRO A 136 -4.42 -14.66 -14.43
CA PRO A 136 -5.79 -14.66 -14.95
C PRO A 136 -5.89 -15.42 -16.26
N SER A 137 -6.96 -16.18 -16.41
CA SER A 137 -7.28 -16.94 -17.64
C SER A 137 -8.78 -16.90 -17.92
N PRO A 138 -9.24 -17.23 -19.13
CA PRO A 138 -10.66 -17.35 -19.41
C PRO A 138 -11.37 -18.24 -18.41
N GLY A 139 -12.41 -17.69 -17.76
CA GLY A 139 -13.14 -18.34 -16.66
C GLY A 139 -12.49 -18.23 -15.28
N ARG A 140 -11.26 -17.71 -15.20
CA ARG A 140 -10.62 -17.36 -13.93
C ARG A 140 -10.06 -15.95 -14.00
N GLY A 141 -10.87 -14.99 -13.56
CA GLY A 141 -10.51 -13.58 -13.56
C GLY A 141 -10.68 -12.87 -14.90
N LEU A 142 -10.76 -13.57 -16.01
CA LEU A 142 -11.08 -13.04 -17.33
C LEU A 142 -12.42 -13.60 -17.82
N PRO A 143 -13.18 -12.82 -18.62
CA PRO A 143 -14.38 -13.35 -19.26
C PRO A 143 -14.01 -14.47 -20.25
N PRO A 144 -14.93 -15.41 -20.52
CA PRO A 144 -14.78 -16.36 -21.60
C PRO A 144 -14.55 -15.66 -22.94
N PRO A 145 -13.85 -16.29 -23.91
CA PRO A 145 -13.66 -15.71 -25.23
C PRO A 145 -14.99 -15.27 -25.87
N GLY A 146 -15.03 -14.03 -26.35
CA GLY A 146 -16.22 -13.45 -27.00
C GLY A 146 -17.22 -12.82 -26.02
N GLN A 147 -17.02 -12.85 -24.73
CA GLN A 147 -17.85 -12.13 -23.76
C GLN A 147 -17.15 -10.83 -23.28
N PRO A 148 -17.90 -9.73 -23.11
CA PRO A 148 -17.33 -8.51 -22.53
C PRO A 148 -16.96 -8.73 -21.05
N ALA A 149 -15.92 -8.03 -20.59
CA ALA A 149 -15.56 -8.02 -19.17
C ALA A 149 -16.73 -7.50 -18.31
N PRO A 150 -16.98 -8.08 -17.12
CA PRO A 150 -17.98 -7.58 -16.20
C PRO A 150 -17.70 -6.10 -15.86
N GLY A 151 -18.66 -5.22 -16.12
CA GLY A 151 -18.55 -3.76 -15.89
C GLY A 151 -18.05 -2.91 -17.07
N GLY A 152 -17.69 -3.51 -18.20
CA GLY A 152 -17.18 -2.82 -19.38
C GLY A 152 -18.16 -2.81 -20.55
N GLY A 153 -19.07 -1.87 -20.61
CA GLY A 153 -19.93 -1.75 -21.77
C GLY A 153 -20.83 -0.51 -21.75
N ARG A 154 -20.23 0.68 -21.70
CA ARG A 154 -20.94 1.83 -22.27
C ARG A 154 -20.93 1.68 -23.78
N ALA A 155 -22.11 1.75 -24.42
CA ALA A 155 -22.23 1.85 -25.88
C ALA A 155 -21.29 2.97 -26.38
N GLY A 156 -20.35 2.64 -27.30
CA GLY A 156 -19.33 3.58 -27.77
C GLY A 156 -17.97 3.51 -27.01
N ALA A 157 -17.79 2.58 -26.07
CA ALA A 157 -16.48 2.36 -25.49
C ALA A 157 -15.49 1.82 -26.55
N PRO A 158 -14.23 2.28 -26.54
CA PRO A 158 -13.22 1.74 -27.43
C PRO A 158 -13.06 0.23 -27.21
N PRO A 159 -12.64 -0.53 -28.24
CA PRO A 159 -12.42 -1.96 -28.09
C PRO A 159 -11.47 -2.22 -26.90
N PRO A 160 -11.68 -3.34 -26.16
CA PRO A 160 -10.80 -3.68 -25.06
C PRO A 160 -9.36 -3.76 -25.60
N ARG A 161 -8.46 -3.04 -24.94
CA ARG A 161 -7.03 -3.09 -25.27
C ARG A 161 -6.50 -4.51 -25.07
N PRO A 162 -5.55 -4.96 -25.88
CA PRO A 162 -4.85 -6.22 -25.63
C PRO A 162 -4.36 -6.24 -24.18
N GLN A 163 -4.65 -7.32 -23.48
CA GLN A 163 -4.13 -7.49 -22.12
C GLN A 163 -2.72 -8.08 -22.19
N SER A 164 -1.86 -7.65 -21.26
CA SER A 164 -0.55 -8.27 -21.10
C SER A 164 -0.71 -9.75 -20.78
N LYS A 165 0.18 -10.59 -21.30
CA LYS A 165 0.29 -11.99 -20.88
C LYS A 165 0.88 -12.11 -19.46
N TRP A 166 1.52 -11.05 -18.99
CA TRP A 166 2.06 -10.97 -17.62
C TRP A 166 1.08 -10.19 -16.75
N LEU A 167 0.02 -10.85 -16.33
CA LEU A 167 -0.95 -10.31 -15.38
C LEU A 167 -1.01 -11.19 -14.14
N LEU A 168 -1.22 -10.55 -13.00
CA LEU A 168 -1.54 -11.22 -11.76
C LEU A 168 -2.87 -10.72 -11.23
N GLY A 169 -3.69 -11.66 -10.76
CA GLY A 169 -4.91 -11.40 -9.99
C GLY A 169 -4.74 -11.92 -8.57
N GLY A 170 -5.48 -11.38 -7.63
CA GLY A 170 -5.36 -11.69 -6.21
C GLY A 170 -5.00 -10.46 -5.40
N TYR A 171 -4.43 -10.67 -4.22
CA TYR A 171 -4.12 -9.57 -3.29
C TYR A 171 -2.98 -8.69 -3.79
N GLN A 172 -3.15 -7.39 -3.57
CA GLN A 172 -2.17 -6.37 -3.91
C GLN A 172 -2.02 -5.34 -2.77
N PHE A 173 -0.78 -5.07 -2.41
CA PHE A 173 -0.42 -3.85 -1.71
C PHE A 173 -0.37 -2.73 -2.73
N ASP A 174 -1.37 -1.86 -2.75
CA ASP A 174 -1.45 -0.76 -3.71
C ASP A 174 -0.42 0.33 -3.44
N LEU A 175 0.14 0.87 -4.52
CA LEU A 175 1.12 1.94 -4.53
C LEU A 175 0.79 2.91 -5.68
N ASP A 176 0.63 4.19 -5.40
CA ASP A 176 0.46 5.22 -6.42
C ASP A 176 1.18 6.51 -6.05
N PHE A 177 1.68 7.24 -7.05
CA PHE A 177 2.50 8.44 -6.83
C PHE A 177 1.78 9.53 -6.04
N VAL A 178 0.48 9.74 -6.30
CA VAL A 178 -0.31 10.77 -5.61
C VAL A 178 -0.81 10.34 -4.23
N GLY A 179 -0.58 9.07 -3.85
CA GLY A 179 -0.97 8.52 -2.55
C GLY A 179 -2.48 8.40 -2.35
N ARG A 180 -3.25 8.28 -3.43
CA ARG A 180 -4.70 8.02 -3.32
C ARG A 180 -4.97 6.64 -2.78
N TYR A 181 -4.27 5.64 -3.30
CA TYR A 181 -4.48 4.22 -3.05
C TYR A 181 -3.36 3.57 -2.23
N THR A 182 -2.22 4.24 -2.09
CA THR A 182 -1.03 3.69 -1.41
C THR A 182 -1.36 3.18 -0.02
N GLY A 183 -1.00 1.91 0.23
CA GLY A 183 -1.17 1.24 1.51
C GLY A 183 -2.46 0.43 1.66
N GLN A 184 -3.47 0.65 0.81
CA GLN A 184 -4.70 -0.15 0.85
C GLN A 184 -4.46 -1.58 0.36
N LEU A 185 -5.41 -2.47 0.67
CA LEU A 185 -5.47 -3.83 0.16
C LEU A 185 -6.50 -3.91 -0.96
N TYR A 186 -5.99 -4.11 -2.16
CA TYR A 186 -6.80 -4.34 -3.36
C TYR A 186 -6.76 -5.82 -3.75
N GLU A 187 -7.78 -6.28 -4.43
CA GLU A 187 -7.82 -7.63 -4.99
C GLU A 187 -8.25 -7.60 -6.45
N GLY A 188 -7.29 -7.86 -7.32
CA GLY A 188 -7.49 -7.83 -8.77
C GLY A 188 -8.09 -9.11 -9.31
N PHE A 189 -8.94 -9.00 -10.34
CA PHE A 189 -9.51 -10.12 -11.11
C PHE A 189 -10.38 -11.11 -10.29
N THR A 190 -10.79 -10.77 -9.08
CA THR A 190 -11.67 -11.59 -8.24
C THR A 190 -13.07 -11.00 -8.12
N GLY A 191 -13.22 -9.72 -8.45
CA GLY A 191 -14.47 -8.96 -8.32
C GLY A 191 -14.65 -8.29 -6.97
N ARG A 192 -13.73 -8.48 -5.99
CA ARG A 192 -13.83 -7.81 -4.68
C ARG A 192 -13.29 -6.37 -4.70
N GLY A 193 -12.29 -6.06 -5.53
CA GLY A 193 -11.70 -4.73 -5.63
C GLY A 193 -10.96 -4.31 -4.37
N ILE A 194 -11.19 -3.09 -3.86
CA ILE A 194 -10.60 -2.62 -2.62
C ILE A 194 -11.32 -3.31 -1.45
N VAL A 195 -10.61 -4.21 -0.76
CA VAL A 195 -11.15 -4.99 0.35
C VAL A 195 -10.92 -4.28 1.68
N ALA A 196 -9.76 -3.66 1.86
CA ALA A 196 -9.47 -2.82 3.03
C ALA A 196 -8.82 -1.52 2.58
N TRP A 197 -9.44 -0.39 2.89
CA TRP A 197 -8.88 0.93 2.63
C TRP A 197 -7.72 1.23 3.58
N ARG A 198 -6.84 2.15 3.19
CA ARG A 198 -5.83 2.68 4.11
C ARG A 198 -6.50 3.20 5.39
N GLY A 199 -6.02 2.75 6.54
CA GLY A 199 -6.56 3.07 7.85
C GLY A 199 -7.56 2.05 8.38
N ASP A 200 -7.95 1.03 7.61
CA ASP A 200 -8.98 0.08 8.02
C ASP A 200 -8.40 -1.26 8.51
N VAL A 201 -9.04 -1.80 9.53
CA VAL A 201 -9.00 -3.22 9.90
C VAL A 201 -10.31 -3.85 9.47
N VAL A 202 -10.26 -4.78 8.53
CA VAL A 202 -11.43 -5.35 7.88
C VAL A 202 -11.51 -6.86 8.12
N HIS A 203 -12.71 -7.36 8.31
CA HIS A 203 -13.04 -8.79 8.36
C HIS A 203 -13.93 -9.15 7.18
N ALA A 204 -13.48 -10.08 6.34
CA ALA A 204 -14.25 -10.66 5.24
C ALA A 204 -14.69 -12.08 5.60
N GLN A 205 -15.93 -12.43 5.30
CA GLN A 205 -16.53 -13.74 5.60
C GLN A 205 -17.35 -14.23 4.42
N ASP A 206 -17.55 -15.55 4.37
CA ASP A 206 -18.32 -16.21 3.31
C ASP A 206 -19.69 -15.56 3.07
N GLY A 207 -19.94 -15.12 1.85
CA GLY A 207 -21.24 -14.58 1.43
C GLY A 207 -21.63 -13.23 2.02
N GLN A 208 -20.72 -12.59 2.76
CA GLN A 208 -20.99 -11.29 3.38
C GLN A 208 -20.14 -10.20 2.74
N LYS A 209 -20.63 -8.96 2.81
CA LYS A 209 -19.78 -7.81 2.49
C LYS A 209 -18.72 -7.68 3.58
N PRO A 210 -17.46 -7.35 3.22
CA PRO A 210 -16.43 -7.07 4.20
C PRO A 210 -16.88 -6.03 5.22
N ARG A 211 -16.53 -6.24 6.49
CA ARG A 211 -16.94 -5.38 7.61
C ARG A 211 -15.75 -4.68 8.21
N LEU A 212 -15.89 -3.40 8.46
CA LEU A 212 -14.92 -2.63 9.24
C LEU A 212 -14.96 -3.13 10.71
N VAL A 213 -13.81 -3.59 11.20
CA VAL A 213 -13.63 -4.03 12.60
C VAL A 213 -13.13 -2.86 13.44
N SER A 214 -12.16 -2.11 12.93
CA SER A 214 -11.53 -0.99 13.62
C SER A 214 -10.84 -0.08 12.62
N ARG A 215 -10.40 1.08 13.11
CA ARG A 215 -9.51 1.98 12.37
C ARG A 215 -8.14 2.02 13.03
N LEU A 216 -7.11 2.03 12.19
CA LEU A 216 -5.71 2.19 12.58
C LEU A 216 -5.36 3.66 12.81
N GLY A 217 -6.05 4.55 12.10
CA GLY A 217 -5.84 5.99 12.10
C GLY A 217 -6.64 6.66 10.99
N ASP A 218 -6.49 7.96 10.88
CA ASP A 218 -7.04 8.72 9.75
C ASP A 218 -6.28 8.39 8.46
N ALA A 219 -7.00 8.24 7.35
CA ALA A 219 -6.40 7.85 6.08
C ALA A 219 -5.45 8.92 5.51
N ASP A 220 -5.72 10.21 5.75
CA ASP A 220 -4.87 11.29 5.28
C ASP A 220 -3.64 11.46 6.18
N GLU A 221 -3.76 11.24 7.50
CA GLU A 221 -2.60 11.17 8.39
C GLU A 221 -1.66 10.02 7.98
N LEU A 222 -2.21 8.82 7.74
CA LEU A 222 -1.42 7.68 7.29
C LEU A 222 -0.78 7.91 5.92
N LYS A 223 -1.45 8.65 5.01
CA LYS A 223 -0.86 9.09 3.74
C LYS A 223 0.40 9.93 3.97
N GLY A 224 0.44 10.73 5.02
CA GLY A 224 1.58 11.58 5.37
C GLY A 224 2.89 10.82 5.60
N TYR A 225 2.84 9.53 5.85
CA TYR A 225 4.05 8.68 5.97
C TYR A 225 4.64 8.25 4.62
N MET A 226 3.92 8.45 3.52
CA MET A 226 4.44 8.19 2.18
C MET A 226 5.43 9.29 1.77
N LYS A 227 6.59 8.90 1.27
CA LYS A 227 7.61 9.79 0.73
C LYS A 227 7.45 9.88 -0.79
N ILE A 228 6.83 10.95 -1.27
CA ILE A 228 6.57 11.16 -2.70
C ILE A 228 7.89 11.39 -3.44
N GLY A 229 8.16 10.63 -4.50
CA GLY A 229 9.40 10.73 -5.30
C GLY A 229 10.66 10.27 -4.58
N ASP A 230 10.53 9.63 -3.43
CA ASP A 230 11.65 9.08 -2.65
C ASP A 230 11.40 7.61 -2.27
N TRP A 231 12.40 6.98 -1.69
CA TRP A 231 12.35 5.59 -1.28
C TRP A 231 11.39 5.36 -0.11
N ASN A 232 10.46 4.44 -0.31
CA ASN A 232 9.52 3.97 0.68
C ASN A 232 9.81 2.51 1.01
N GLN A 233 9.78 2.17 2.30
CA GLN A 233 9.93 0.83 2.79
C GLN A 233 8.57 0.16 2.89
N VAL A 234 8.39 -0.93 2.16
CA VAL A 234 7.21 -1.79 2.23
C VAL A 234 7.55 -3.03 3.04
N HIS A 235 6.74 -3.33 4.06
CA HIS A 235 6.78 -4.60 4.77
C HIS A 235 5.37 -5.21 4.73
N LEU A 236 5.26 -6.36 4.10
CA LEU A 236 4.03 -7.10 3.93
C LEU A 236 4.12 -8.38 4.76
N ILE A 237 3.09 -8.65 5.57
CA ILE A 237 2.99 -9.84 6.40
C ILE A 237 1.71 -10.58 6.01
N ALA A 238 1.84 -11.86 5.63
CA ALA A 238 0.73 -12.73 5.32
C ALA A 238 0.85 -14.01 6.12
N ARG A 239 -0.04 -14.22 7.08
CA ARG A 239 -0.04 -15.41 7.94
C ARG A 239 -1.46 -15.94 8.13
N GLY A 240 -1.69 -17.17 7.69
CA GLY A 240 -3.03 -17.77 7.69
C GLY A 240 -4.00 -16.92 6.87
N ASN A 241 -5.05 -16.43 7.50
CA ASN A 241 -6.07 -15.54 6.95
C ASN A 241 -5.80 -14.05 7.17
N THR A 242 -4.70 -13.70 7.85
CA THR A 242 -4.40 -12.32 8.24
C THR A 242 -3.32 -11.73 7.33
N LEU A 243 -3.64 -10.58 6.74
CA LEU A 243 -2.79 -9.84 5.83
C LEU A 243 -2.58 -8.44 6.40
N ILE A 244 -1.32 -8.00 6.51
CA ILE A 244 -0.95 -6.71 7.10
C ILE A 244 -0.05 -5.97 6.12
N HIS A 245 -0.44 -4.75 5.79
CA HIS A 245 0.34 -3.82 4.98
C HIS A 245 1.01 -2.77 5.84
N VAL A 246 2.32 -2.65 5.74
CA VAL A 246 3.12 -1.67 6.48
C VAL A 246 3.94 -0.83 5.49
N LEU A 247 3.88 0.49 5.62
CA LEU A 247 4.66 1.46 4.85
C LEU A 247 5.47 2.33 5.81
N ASN A 248 6.78 2.39 5.62
CA ASN A 248 7.69 3.21 6.43
C ASN A 248 7.48 3.02 7.96
N GLY A 249 7.25 1.77 8.39
CA GLY A 249 7.03 1.41 9.80
C GLY A 249 5.60 1.65 10.32
N HIS A 250 4.67 2.11 9.48
CA HIS A 250 3.29 2.37 9.87
C HIS A 250 2.33 1.37 9.23
N VAL A 251 1.45 0.76 10.03
CA VAL A 251 0.42 -0.15 9.52
C VAL A 251 -0.60 0.65 8.72
N MET A 252 -0.78 0.27 7.46
CA MET A 252 -1.67 0.94 6.52
C MET A 252 -3.04 0.28 6.40
N ALA A 253 -3.08 -1.06 6.37
CA ALA A 253 -4.32 -1.82 6.29
C ALA A 253 -4.13 -3.21 6.90
N ILE A 254 -5.19 -3.76 7.47
CA ILE A 254 -5.25 -5.15 7.93
C ILE A 254 -6.51 -5.79 7.35
N LEU A 255 -6.34 -6.97 6.75
CA LEU A 255 -7.46 -7.83 6.36
C LEU A 255 -7.39 -9.15 7.11
N ILE A 256 -8.49 -9.53 7.76
CA ILE A 256 -8.74 -10.87 8.26
C ILE A 256 -9.72 -11.51 7.26
N ASP A 257 -9.20 -12.40 6.40
CA ASP A 257 -9.97 -12.95 5.29
C ASP A 257 -10.45 -14.38 5.59
N ASP A 258 -11.65 -14.48 6.09
CA ASP A 258 -12.35 -15.76 6.32
C ASP A 258 -13.31 -16.13 5.19
N ASP A 259 -13.32 -15.41 4.06
CA ASP A 259 -14.10 -15.81 2.89
C ASP A 259 -13.41 -16.96 2.15
N THR A 260 -13.73 -18.19 2.56
CA THR A 260 -13.10 -19.41 2.05
C THR A 260 -13.37 -19.66 0.56
N ARG A 261 -14.37 -18.98 -0.01
CA ARG A 261 -14.76 -19.13 -1.43
C ARG A 261 -13.82 -18.41 -2.38
N VAL A 262 -13.17 -17.34 -1.92
CA VAL A 262 -12.34 -16.47 -2.76
C VAL A 262 -10.94 -16.25 -2.18
N ARG A 263 -10.73 -16.44 -0.89
CA ARG A 263 -9.45 -16.30 -0.23
C ARG A 263 -8.36 -17.15 -0.89
N ALA A 264 -7.25 -16.52 -1.24
CA ALA A 264 -6.05 -17.24 -1.65
C ALA A 264 -5.17 -17.55 -0.43
N ALA A 265 -4.95 -18.85 -0.14
CA ALA A 265 -4.04 -19.28 0.93
C ALA A 265 -2.57 -19.27 0.50
N GLU A 266 -2.31 -19.41 -0.80
CA GLU A 266 -0.98 -19.38 -1.41
C GLU A 266 -1.05 -18.87 -2.84
N GLY A 267 0.07 -18.45 -3.42
CA GLY A 267 0.12 -18.04 -4.82
C GLY A 267 1.44 -17.37 -5.20
N LEU A 268 1.43 -16.73 -6.35
CA LEU A 268 2.59 -16.06 -6.92
C LEU A 268 2.86 -14.72 -6.24
N LEU A 269 4.12 -14.27 -6.35
CA LEU A 269 4.56 -12.93 -6.06
C LEU A 269 4.86 -12.18 -7.35
N GLY A 270 4.67 -10.87 -7.35
CA GLY A 270 5.10 -10.00 -8.43
C GLY A 270 4.99 -8.53 -8.06
N VAL A 271 5.55 -7.70 -8.92
CA VAL A 271 5.46 -6.25 -8.84
C VAL A 271 4.81 -5.71 -10.11
N GLN A 272 4.11 -4.59 -9.99
CA GLN A 272 3.28 -4.03 -11.07
C GLN A 272 3.82 -2.69 -11.55
N LEU A 273 3.63 -2.41 -12.84
CA LEU A 273 3.45 -1.05 -13.35
C LEU A 273 2.11 -0.97 -14.07
N GLU A 274 1.28 -0.05 -13.64
CA GLU A 274 0.11 0.43 -14.36
C GLU A 274 0.38 1.87 -14.76
N GLY A 275 0.37 2.14 -16.06
CA GLY A 275 0.71 3.43 -16.62
C GLY A 275 -0.52 4.15 -17.13
N THR A 276 -0.51 5.46 -16.97
CA THR A 276 -1.37 6.39 -17.68
C THR A 276 -0.65 6.87 -18.95
N PRO A 277 -1.30 7.67 -19.83
CA PRO A 277 -0.61 8.35 -20.94
C PRO A 277 0.53 9.27 -20.49
N ASP A 278 0.54 9.68 -19.22
CA ASP A 278 1.62 10.45 -18.62
C ASP A 278 2.85 9.58 -18.33
N ALA A 279 3.99 10.24 -18.07
CA ALA A 279 5.18 9.51 -17.65
C ALA A 279 4.92 8.74 -16.35
N SER A 280 5.23 7.46 -16.37
CA SER A 280 5.06 6.54 -15.26
C SER A 280 6.35 5.75 -15.07
N ARG A 281 6.91 5.77 -13.87
CA ARG A 281 8.12 5.02 -13.55
C ARG A 281 8.06 4.52 -12.12
N VAL A 282 8.33 3.23 -11.94
CA VAL A 282 8.50 2.61 -10.63
C VAL A 282 9.86 1.95 -10.55
N VAL A 283 10.47 2.05 -9.39
CA VAL A 283 11.77 1.46 -9.09
C VAL A 283 11.66 0.65 -7.79
N PHE A 284 12.13 -0.60 -7.83
CA PHE A 284 12.21 -1.49 -6.68
C PHE A 284 13.65 -1.88 -6.42
N ARG A 285 13.99 -2.12 -5.15
CA ARG A 285 15.27 -2.70 -4.75
C ARG A 285 15.13 -3.43 -3.41
N HIS A 286 16.17 -4.14 -2.98
CA HIS A 286 16.24 -4.79 -1.66
C HIS A 286 15.03 -5.67 -1.37
N ILE A 287 14.70 -6.58 -2.32
CA ILE A 287 13.52 -7.44 -2.22
C ILE A 287 13.89 -8.70 -1.43
N TYR A 288 13.38 -8.83 -0.21
CA TYR A 288 13.67 -9.93 0.70
C TYR A 288 12.39 -10.64 1.12
N LEU A 289 12.44 -11.95 1.08
CA LEU A 289 11.36 -12.86 1.45
C LEU A 289 11.77 -13.71 2.66
N LYS A 290 10.86 -13.88 3.60
CA LYS A 290 11.00 -14.81 4.74
C LYS A 290 9.76 -15.70 4.78
N SER A 291 9.92 -17.01 4.62
CA SER A 291 8.85 -17.99 4.85
C SER A 291 8.64 -18.16 6.36
N LEU A 292 7.37 -18.28 6.78
CA LEU A 292 6.96 -18.43 8.18
C LEU A 292 6.48 -19.84 8.49
#